data_8786287bb44594cc0259e540c56e53c0
#
_entry.id   8786287bb44594cc0259e540c56e53c0
#
_cell.length_a   1.000
_cell.length_b   1.000
_cell.length_c   1.000
_cell.angle_alpha   90.00
_cell.angle_beta   90.00
_cell.angle_gamma   90.00
#
_symmetry.space_group_name_H-M   'P 1'
#
loop_
_entity.id
_entity.type
_entity.pdbx_description
1 polymer ?
#
loop_
_entity_poly.entity_id
_entity_poly.type
_entity_poly.pdbx_seq_one_letter_code
_entity_poly.pdbx_strand_id
1 'polypeptide(L)'
;MKFKAFFSTFLLSYIFWILFLAQDFNIFKLGYEELITGLVVALVVGVFCSQFFIKKDGFWLFKKFRLINLLIFIPIYSIELIKANWDVAKKALSFKKIEVNPAIVKIQTNLSSDWGLSMLSNCITLTPGTITMDIYEEKNKNYLYVHWLDSTTNDGKKAAKIIKGKFEKYIRRIFD
;
A
#
# COMPACT_ATOMS: atom_id res chain seq x y z
N MET A 1 -21.37 -4.96 -15.86
CA MET A 1 -20.39 -5.66 -15.00
C MET A 1 -19.25 -6.16 -15.86
N LYS A 2 -18.00 -5.84 -15.54
CA LYS A 2 -16.85 -6.37 -16.28
C LYS A 2 -16.63 -7.82 -15.82
N PHE A 3 -17.05 -8.78 -16.61
CA PHE A 3 -17.00 -10.22 -16.25
C PHE A 3 -15.64 -10.68 -15.69
N LYS A 4 -14.55 -10.19 -16.28
CA LYS A 4 -13.19 -10.49 -15.79
C LYS A 4 -12.94 -9.97 -14.37
N ALA A 5 -13.43 -8.77 -14.04
CA ALA A 5 -13.28 -8.19 -12.71
C ALA A 5 -14.10 -8.96 -11.67
N PHE A 6 -15.35 -9.30 -12.01
CA PHE A 6 -16.19 -10.14 -11.18
C PHE A 6 -15.53 -11.50 -10.91
N PHE A 7 -15.13 -12.20 -11.97
CA PHE A 7 -14.57 -13.54 -11.84
C PHE A 7 -13.27 -13.56 -11.02
N SER A 8 -12.38 -12.58 -11.22
CA SER A 8 -11.14 -12.49 -10.44
C SER A 8 -11.41 -12.24 -8.96
N THR A 9 -12.36 -11.35 -8.63
CA THR A 9 -12.69 -11.04 -7.24
C THR A 9 -13.40 -12.19 -6.55
N PHE A 10 -14.35 -12.80 -7.25
CA PHE A 10 -15.05 -13.99 -6.79
C PHE A 10 -14.07 -15.12 -6.45
N LEU A 11 -13.20 -15.45 -7.41
CA LEU A 11 -12.21 -16.52 -7.22
C LEU A 11 -11.26 -16.22 -6.05
N LEU A 12 -10.75 -14.99 -5.95
CA LEU A 12 -9.85 -14.58 -4.87
C LEU A 12 -10.55 -14.65 -3.51
N SER A 13 -11.79 -14.17 -3.42
CA SER A 13 -12.57 -14.19 -2.19
C SER A 13 -12.89 -15.62 -1.76
N TYR A 14 -13.20 -16.50 -2.71
CA TYR A 14 -13.49 -17.89 -2.41
C TYR A 14 -12.24 -18.65 -1.96
N ILE A 15 -11.10 -18.46 -2.61
CA ILE A 15 -9.81 -19.01 -2.17
C ILE A 15 -9.47 -18.51 -0.76
N PHE A 16 -9.64 -17.21 -0.51
CA PHE A 16 -9.39 -16.64 0.82
C PHE A 16 -10.30 -17.26 1.89
N TRP A 17 -11.59 -17.46 1.58
CA TRP A 17 -12.53 -18.13 2.47
C TRP A 17 -12.08 -19.54 2.83
N ILE A 18 -11.72 -20.35 1.82
CA ILE A 18 -11.23 -21.72 2.04
C ILE A 18 -9.98 -21.73 2.90
N LEU A 19 -9.00 -20.87 2.60
CA LEU A 19 -7.75 -20.77 3.36
C LEU A 19 -7.96 -20.29 4.79
N PHE A 20 -8.92 -19.38 5.00
CA PHE A 20 -9.26 -18.84 6.33
C PHE A 20 -9.88 -19.90 7.24
N LEU A 21 -10.72 -20.78 6.69
CA LEU A 21 -11.38 -21.85 7.43
C LEU A 21 -10.55 -23.13 7.55
N ALA A 22 -9.55 -23.31 6.70
CA ALA A 22 -8.68 -24.48 6.73
C ALA A 22 -7.84 -24.51 8.02
N GLN A 23 -8.32 -25.21 9.02
CA GLN A 23 -7.57 -25.50 10.24
C GLN A 23 -6.41 -26.44 9.92
N ASP A 24 -5.24 -26.15 10.48
CA ASP A 24 -4.01 -26.93 10.26
C ASP A 24 -3.63 -27.10 8.78
N PHE A 25 -4.00 -26.15 7.91
CA PHE A 25 -3.85 -26.24 6.44
C PHE A 25 -4.52 -27.46 5.81
N ASN A 26 -5.47 -28.10 6.48
CA ASN A 26 -6.16 -29.27 5.98
C ASN A 26 -7.52 -28.89 5.35
N ILE A 27 -7.50 -28.61 4.04
CA ILE A 27 -8.67 -28.23 3.24
C ILE A 27 -9.71 -29.36 3.17
N PHE A 28 -9.30 -30.62 3.34
CA PHE A 28 -10.20 -31.77 3.25
C PHE A 28 -11.12 -31.97 4.47
N LYS A 29 -10.93 -31.19 5.54
CA LYS A 29 -11.82 -31.20 6.71
C LYS A 29 -13.00 -30.24 6.59
N LEU A 30 -13.06 -29.41 5.55
CA LEU A 30 -14.15 -28.47 5.34
C LEU A 30 -15.44 -29.20 4.97
N GLY A 31 -16.51 -28.92 5.69
CA GLY A 31 -17.84 -29.41 5.42
C GLY A 31 -18.45 -28.75 4.16
N TYR A 32 -19.42 -29.42 3.54
CA TYR A 32 -20.14 -28.87 2.39
C TYR A 32 -20.88 -27.56 2.73
N GLU A 33 -21.33 -27.38 3.99
CA GLU A 33 -22.00 -26.17 4.47
C GLU A 33 -21.07 -24.97 4.44
N GLU A 34 -19.82 -25.13 4.84
CA GLU A 34 -18.78 -24.11 4.82
C GLU A 34 -18.41 -23.71 3.39
N LEU A 35 -18.36 -24.69 2.48
CA LEU A 35 -18.08 -24.44 1.06
C LEU A 35 -19.23 -23.66 0.39
N ILE A 36 -20.48 -24.03 0.67
CA ILE A 36 -21.65 -23.32 0.13
C ILE A 36 -21.73 -21.90 0.68
N THR A 37 -21.54 -21.72 1.99
CA THR A 37 -21.53 -20.40 2.62
C THR A 37 -20.45 -19.52 2.00
N GLY A 38 -19.24 -20.05 1.82
CA GLY A 38 -18.15 -19.34 1.16
C GLY A 38 -18.46 -18.94 -0.27
N LEU A 39 -19.13 -19.80 -1.01
CA LEU A 39 -19.56 -19.53 -2.40
C LEU A 39 -20.56 -18.34 -2.43
N VAL A 40 -21.54 -18.32 -1.52
CA VAL A 40 -22.51 -17.21 -1.43
C VAL A 40 -21.81 -15.91 -1.05
N VAL A 41 -20.93 -15.94 -0.03
CA VAL A 41 -20.16 -14.75 0.38
C VAL A 41 -19.28 -14.26 -0.76
N ALA A 42 -18.55 -15.14 -1.44
CA ALA A 42 -17.69 -14.78 -2.56
C ALA A 42 -18.49 -14.19 -3.74
N LEU A 43 -19.71 -14.67 -4.01
CA LEU A 43 -20.61 -14.09 -5.01
C LEU A 43 -20.98 -12.65 -4.66
N VAL A 44 -21.42 -12.39 -3.42
CA VAL A 44 -21.78 -11.05 -2.96
C VAL A 44 -20.59 -10.10 -3.04
N VAL A 45 -19.44 -10.51 -2.52
CA VAL A 45 -18.20 -9.72 -2.57
C VAL A 45 -17.76 -9.50 -4.01
N GLY A 46 -17.85 -10.51 -4.87
CA GLY A 46 -17.50 -10.40 -6.29
C GLY A 46 -18.35 -9.39 -7.04
N VAL A 47 -19.67 -9.38 -6.83
CA VAL A 47 -20.58 -8.40 -7.43
C VAL A 47 -20.27 -7.00 -6.93
N PHE A 48 -20.17 -6.81 -5.62
CA PHE A 48 -19.92 -5.52 -5.00
C PHE A 48 -18.57 -4.93 -5.43
N CYS A 49 -17.49 -5.66 -5.22
CA CYS A 49 -16.14 -5.17 -5.54
C CYS A 49 -15.92 -4.94 -7.04
N SER A 50 -16.52 -5.76 -7.91
CA SER A 50 -16.38 -5.56 -9.36
C SER A 50 -17.04 -4.28 -9.87
N GLN A 51 -18.05 -3.78 -9.17
CA GLN A 51 -18.73 -2.54 -9.53
C GLN A 51 -18.03 -1.30 -8.97
N PHE A 52 -17.61 -1.34 -7.72
CA PHE A 52 -17.12 -0.17 -6.99
C PHE A 52 -15.60 -0.02 -7.03
N PHE A 53 -14.85 -1.10 -6.90
CA PHE A 53 -13.40 -1.01 -6.69
C PHE A 53 -12.57 -1.30 -7.95
N ILE A 54 -13.03 -2.17 -8.86
CA ILE A 54 -12.23 -2.57 -10.02
C ILE A 54 -12.64 -1.78 -11.26
N LYS A 55 -11.99 -0.64 -11.47
CA LYS A 55 -12.21 0.21 -12.65
C LYS A 55 -11.44 -0.28 -13.89
N LYS A 56 -10.38 -1.06 -13.71
CA LYS A 56 -9.50 -1.60 -14.76
C LYS A 56 -9.60 -3.14 -14.83
N ASP A 57 -8.68 -3.79 -15.54
CA ASP A 57 -8.64 -5.27 -15.68
C ASP A 57 -8.52 -5.98 -14.33
N GLY A 58 -9.41 -6.94 -14.05
CA GLY A 58 -9.42 -7.69 -12.79
C GLY A 58 -8.16 -8.53 -12.50
N PHE A 59 -7.41 -8.88 -13.55
CA PHE A 59 -6.15 -9.63 -13.44
C PHE A 59 -4.89 -8.76 -13.61
N TRP A 60 -5.01 -7.45 -13.42
CA TRP A 60 -3.89 -6.51 -13.63
C TRP A 60 -2.65 -6.84 -12.77
N LEU A 61 -2.86 -7.41 -11.58
CA LEU A 61 -1.77 -7.78 -10.66
C LEU A 61 -0.86 -8.88 -11.22
N PHE A 62 -1.43 -9.78 -12.04
CA PHE A 62 -0.66 -10.87 -12.67
C PHE A 62 0.06 -10.44 -13.95
N LYS A 63 -0.19 -9.22 -14.45
CA LYS A 63 0.49 -8.68 -15.63
C LYS A 63 1.87 -8.13 -15.28
N LYS A 64 2.84 -8.29 -16.21
CA LYS A 64 4.18 -7.65 -16.15
C LYS A 64 4.93 -7.90 -14.82
N PHE A 65 4.85 -9.09 -14.27
CA PHE A 65 5.52 -9.41 -13.00
C PHE A 65 5.14 -8.50 -11.81
N ARG A 66 3.98 -7.86 -11.86
CA ARG A 66 3.52 -6.94 -10.80
C ARG A 66 3.41 -7.62 -9.45
N LEU A 67 2.89 -8.87 -9.44
CA LEU A 67 2.83 -9.68 -8.23
C LEU A 67 4.23 -9.94 -7.64
N ILE A 68 5.20 -10.26 -8.47
CA ILE A 68 6.59 -10.48 -8.04
C ILE A 68 7.18 -9.19 -7.46
N ASN A 69 6.95 -8.04 -8.12
CA ASN A 69 7.40 -6.75 -7.60
C ASN A 69 6.74 -6.40 -6.27
N LEU A 70 5.46 -6.75 -6.08
CA LEU A 70 4.75 -6.60 -4.81
C LEU A 70 5.38 -7.47 -3.71
N LEU A 71 5.64 -8.75 -4.00
CA LEU A 71 6.29 -9.66 -3.05
C LEU A 71 7.72 -9.20 -2.68
N ILE A 72 8.46 -8.61 -3.61
CA ILE A 72 9.77 -8.01 -3.34
C ILE A 72 9.63 -6.73 -2.52
N PHE A 73 8.57 -5.94 -2.76
CA PHE A 73 8.33 -4.69 -2.06
C PHE A 73 8.04 -4.89 -0.57
N ILE A 74 7.29 -5.94 -0.21
CA ILE A 74 6.91 -6.23 1.19
C ILE A 74 8.13 -6.28 2.13
N PRO A 75 9.16 -7.12 1.91
CA PRO A 75 10.31 -7.16 2.80
C PRO A 75 11.13 -5.86 2.79
N ILE A 76 11.22 -5.18 1.64
CA ILE A 76 11.92 -3.88 1.57
C ILE A 76 11.22 -2.85 2.43
N TYR A 77 9.89 -2.75 2.32
CA TYR A 77 9.08 -1.86 3.13
C TYR A 77 9.19 -2.20 4.62
N SER A 78 9.08 -3.48 4.98
CA SER A 78 9.19 -3.94 6.36
C SER A 78 10.55 -3.57 6.99
N ILE A 79 11.64 -3.72 6.27
CA ILE A 79 12.98 -3.34 6.74
C ILE A 79 13.07 -1.83 6.98
N GLU A 80 12.59 -1.00 6.05
CA GLU A 80 12.63 0.45 6.22
C GLU A 80 11.70 0.90 7.38
N LEU A 81 10.55 0.26 7.55
CA LEU A 81 9.64 0.50 8.67
C LEU A 81 10.30 0.16 10.02
N ILE A 82 10.95 -1.00 10.13
CA ILE A 82 11.66 -1.41 11.35
C ILE A 82 12.77 -0.42 11.68
N LYS A 83 13.57 0.00 10.70
CA LYS A 83 14.62 1.01 10.89
C LYS A 83 14.07 2.33 11.39
N ALA A 84 13.01 2.85 10.75
CA ALA A 84 12.40 4.11 11.15
C ALA A 84 11.83 4.05 12.57
N ASN A 85 11.15 2.96 12.94
CA ASN A 85 10.65 2.75 14.30
C ASN A 85 11.80 2.65 15.31
N TRP A 86 12.90 1.97 14.95
CA TRP A 86 14.07 1.86 15.82
C TRP A 86 14.73 3.21 16.09
N ASP A 87 14.83 4.07 15.07
CA ASP A 87 15.41 5.41 15.22
C ASP A 87 14.54 6.31 16.11
N VAL A 88 13.22 6.21 16.00
CA VAL A 88 12.30 6.92 16.90
C VAL A 88 12.37 6.35 18.32
N ALA A 89 12.42 5.04 18.49
CA ALA A 89 12.58 4.41 19.80
C ALA A 89 13.86 4.85 20.50
N LYS A 90 14.99 4.92 19.79
CA LYS A 90 16.26 5.45 20.34
C LYS A 90 16.11 6.91 20.78
N LYS A 91 15.44 7.76 19.98
CA LYS A 91 15.19 9.17 20.35
C LYS A 91 14.31 9.24 21.60
N ALA A 92 13.24 8.44 21.68
CA ALA A 92 12.34 8.43 22.83
C ALA A 92 12.99 7.95 24.13
N LEU A 93 13.90 6.99 24.04
CA LEU A 93 14.66 6.46 25.17
C LEU A 93 15.88 7.34 25.54
N SER A 94 16.17 8.38 24.77
CA SER A 94 17.28 9.28 25.05
C SER A 94 16.91 10.23 26.20
N PHE A 95 17.82 10.36 27.18
CA PHE A 95 17.68 11.37 28.25
C PHE A 95 17.97 12.81 27.78
N LYS A 96 18.37 13.00 26.52
CA LYS A 96 18.63 14.33 25.96
C LYS A 96 17.33 14.98 25.53
N LYS A 97 17.25 16.31 25.64
CA LYS A 97 16.11 17.07 25.12
C LYS A 97 15.94 16.80 23.63
N ILE A 98 14.76 16.36 23.24
CA ILE A 98 14.45 16.08 21.84
C ILE A 98 14.15 17.42 21.17
N GLU A 99 15.02 17.85 20.28
CA GLU A 99 14.78 18.98 19.40
C GLU A 99 14.14 18.44 18.11
N VAL A 100 12.99 18.99 17.75
CA VAL A 100 12.28 18.70 16.53
C VAL A 100 12.14 19.97 15.70
N ASN A 101 12.24 19.82 14.38
CA ASN A 101 12.08 20.92 13.43
C ASN A 101 10.95 20.59 12.45
N PRO A 102 9.67 20.75 12.86
CA PRO A 102 8.56 20.37 12.03
C PRO A 102 8.39 21.30 10.84
N ALA A 103 8.13 20.73 9.67
CA ALA A 103 7.84 21.48 8.45
C ALA A 103 6.81 20.75 7.58
N ILE A 104 6.10 21.50 6.76
CA ILE A 104 5.29 20.96 5.66
C ILE A 104 6.08 21.16 4.38
N VAL A 105 6.41 20.07 3.71
CA VAL A 105 7.19 20.08 2.47
C VAL A 105 6.36 19.59 1.28
N LYS A 106 6.48 20.31 0.15
CA LYS A 106 5.89 19.90 -1.14
C LYS A 106 6.90 19.04 -1.88
N ILE A 107 6.59 17.76 -2.06
CA ILE A 107 7.46 16.82 -2.77
C ILE A 107 6.81 16.36 -4.07
N GLN A 108 7.57 16.33 -5.16
CA GLN A 108 7.11 15.84 -6.45
C GLN A 108 7.23 14.32 -6.52
N THR A 109 6.25 13.66 -7.14
CA THR A 109 6.30 12.23 -7.48
C THR A 109 6.12 12.00 -8.98
N ASN A 110 6.69 10.88 -9.48
CA ASN A 110 6.52 10.44 -10.86
C ASN A 110 5.44 9.36 -11.00
N LEU A 111 4.70 9.08 -9.94
CA LEU A 111 3.55 8.16 -9.98
C LEU A 111 2.37 8.86 -10.63
N SER A 112 1.68 8.13 -11.51
CA SER A 112 0.53 8.64 -12.27
C SER A 112 -0.78 7.96 -11.88
N SER A 113 -0.72 6.75 -11.34
CA SER A 113 -1.93 6.01 -10.97
C SER A 113 -2.41 6.36 -9.56
N ASP A 114 -3.74 6.45 -9.37
CA ASP A 114 -4.37 6.70 -8.06
C ASP A 114 -3.93 5.68 -7.01
N TRP A 115 -3.82 4.39 -7.41
CA TRP A 115 -3.36 3.32 -6.55
C TRP A 115 -1.89 3.49 -6.13
N GLY A 116 -1.04 3.92 -7.09
CA GLY A 116 0.36 4.21 -6.80
C GLY A 116 0.53 5.38 -5.85
N LEU A 117 -0.22 6.45 -6.06
CA LEU A 117 -0.23 7.63 -5.19
C LEU A 117 -0.72 7.28 -3.78
N SER A 118 -1.83 6.55 -3.68
CA SER A 118 -2.37 6.09 -2.39
C SER A 118 -1.39 5.19 -1.65
N MET A 119 -0.75 4.25 -2.36
CA MET A 119 0.25 3.36 -1.75
C MET A 119 1.48 4.12 -1.25
N LEU A 120 1.97 5.10 -2.03
CA LEU A 120 3.11 5.93 -1.60
C LEU A 120 2.74 6.77 -0.37
N SER A 121 1.56 7.38 -0.36
CA SER A 121 1.05 8.16 0.77
C SER A 121 0.94 7.33 2.05
N ASN A 122 0.42 6.11 1.93
CA ASN A 122 0.34 5.17 3.04
C ASN A 122 1.73 4.76 3.55
N CYS A 123 2.67 4.46 2.65
CA CYS A 123 4.04 4.12 3.03
C CYS A 123 4.72 5.27 3.78
N ILE A 124 4.54 6.52 3.32
CA ILE A 124 5.08 7.71 3.99
C ILE A 124 4.45 7.88 5.37
N THR A 125 3.12 7.79 5.47
CA THR A 125 2.38 8.01 6.72
C THR A 125 2.66 6.93 7.77
N LEU A 126 2.86 5.69 7.36
CA LEU A 126 3.19 4.58 8.26
C LEU A 126 4.65 4.63 8.77
N THR A 127 5.53 5.41 8.11
CA THR A 127 6.87 5.64 8.67
C THR A 127 6.81 6.75 9.74
N PRO A 128 7.39 6.54 10.95
CA PRO A 128 7.31 7.51 12.04
C PRO A 128 7.92 8.86 11.65
N GLY A 129 7.22 9.92 12.02
CA GLY A 129 7.68 11.30 11.81
C GLY A 129 7.27 11.92 10.48
N THR A 130 6.50 11.21 9.64
CA THR A 130 5.96 11.76 8.39
C THR A 130 4.47 11.46 8.23
N ILE A 131 3.70 12.43 7.75
CA ILE A 131 2.27 12.29 7.47
C ILE A 131 1.98 12.93 6.12
N THR A 132 1.44 12.19 5.18
CA THR A 132 0.94 12.76 3.93
C THR A 132 -0.39 13.47 4.23
N MET A 133 -0.42 14.77 4.00
CA MET A 133 -1.58 15.62 4.27
C MET A 133 -2.50 15.74 3.07
N ASP A 134 -1.92 15.84 1.86
CA ASP A 134 -2.67 16.05 0.63
C ASP A 134 -1.90 15.58 -0.59
N ILE A 135 -2.64 15.24 -1.66
CA ILE A 135 -2.12 14.89 -2.99
C ILE A 135 -2.70 15.89 -3.98
N TYR A 136 -1.85 16.62 -4.66
CA TYR A 136 -2.24 17.67 -5.58
C TYR A 136 -1.61 17.48 -6.96
N GLU A 137 -2.44 17.58 -8.00
CA GLU A 137 -1.99 17.56 -9.39
C GLU A 137 -1.86 18.99 -9.92
N GLU A 138 -0.68 19.29 -10.46
CA GLU A 138 -0.39 20.58 -11.08
C GLU A 138 0.37 20.35 -12.40
N LYS A 139 -0.17 20.85 -13.52
CA LYS A 139 0.44 20.76 -14.86
C LYS A 139 0.87 19.32 -15.21
N ASN A 140 -0.01 18.36 -15.01
CA ASN A 140 0.21 16.92 -15.24
C ASN A 140 1.38 16.33 -14.40
N LYS A 141 1.66 16.93 -13.25
CA LYS A 141 2.62 16.42 -12.27
C LYS A 141 1.93 16.26 -10.93
N ASN A 142 2.22 15.17 -10.25
CA ASN A 142 1.68 14.90 -8.93
C ASN A 142 2.65 15.32 -7.84
N TYR A 143 2.10 15.97 -6.84
CA TYR A 143 2.80 16.45 -5.66
C TYR A 143 2.12 15.92 -4.42
N LEU A 144 2.92 15.62 -3.37
CA LEU A 144 2.42 15.31 -2.05
C LEU A 144 2.85 16.43 -1.09
N TYR A 145 1.92 16.89 -0.27
CA TYR A 145 2.22 17.72 0.88
C TYR A 145 2.42 16.84 2.09
N VAL A 146 3.63 16.84 2.63
CA VAL A 146 4.01 15.96 3.73
C VAL A 146 4.41 16.79 4.94
N HIS A 147 3.72 16.56 6.05
CA HIS A 147 4.20 17.04 7.35
C HIS A 147 5.36 16.14 7.77
N TRP A 148 6.51 16.77 8.04
CA TRP A 148 7.75 16.10 8.42
C TRP A 148 8.22 16.63 9.77
N LEU A 149 8.19 15.78 10.81
CA LEU A 149 8.41 16.14 12.20
C LEU A 149 9.84 16.68 12.46
N ASP A 150 10.83 16.10 11.79
CA ASP A 150 12.24 16.47 11.97
C ASP A 150 12.87 16.79 10.62
N SER A 151 12.42 17.92 10.05
CA SER A 151 12.82 18.35 8.72
C SER A 151 14.29 18.81 8.70
N THR A 152 15.07 18.18 7.83
CA THR A 152 16.48 18.54 7.62
C THR A 152 16.67 19.51 6.45
N THR A 153 15.62 19.76 5.66
CA THR A 153 15.66 20.66 4.50
C THR A 153 14.27 21.11 4.08
N ASN A 154 14.18 22.36 3.62
CA ASN A 154 12.97 22.90 2.99
C ASN A 154 13.01 22.79 1.46
N ASP A 155 14.10 22.28 0.87
CA ASP A 155 14.18 22.02 -0.56
C ASP A 155 13.35 20.76 -0.90
N GLY A 156 12.26 20.97 -1.66
CA GLY A 156 11.34 19.90 -2.06
C GLY A 156 11.99 18.73 -2.81
N LYS A 157 13.07 18.95 -3.56
CA LYS A 157 13.80 17.88 -4.27
C LYS A 157 14.62 17.03 -3.29
N LYS A 158 15.29 17.66 -2.34
CA LYS A 158 16.06 16.96 -1.31
C LYS A 158 15.11 16.22 -0.36
N ALA A 159 14.04 16.88 0.08
CA ALA A 159 12.99 16.27 0.90
C ALA A 159 12.37 15.07 0.21
N ALA A 160 12.03 15.18 -1.10
CA ALA A 160 11.50 14.08 -1.89
C ALA A 160 12.42 12.85 -1.88
N LYS A 161 13.74 13.05 -2.02
CA LYS A 161 14.71 11.96 -2.01
C LYS A 161 14.77 11.25 -0.65
N ILE A 162 14.68 12.00 0.43
CA ILE A 162 14.72 11.46 1.80
C ILE A 162 13.41 10.74 2.13
N ILE A 163 12.28 11.42 1.97
CA ILE A 163 10.95 10.93 2.40
C ILE A 163 10.48 9.74 1.55
N LYS A 164 10.57 9.84 0.22
CA LYS A 164 10.16 8.75 -0.68
C LYS A 164 11.13 7.57 -0.67
N GLY A 165 12.40 7.82 -0.40
CA GLY A 165 13.45 6.81 -0.38
C GLY A 165 13.41 5.90 -1.60
N LYS A 166 13.29 4.59 -1.34
CA LYS A 166 13.18 3.55 -2.38
C LYS A 166 11.73 3.25 -2.78
N PHE A 167 10.74 3.72 -2.01
CA PHE A 167 9.34 3.31 -2.16
C PHE A 167 8.78 3.61 -3.55
N GLU A 168 8.95 4.84 -4.03
CA GLU A 168 8.41 5.26 -5.33
C GLU A 168 8.86 4.35 -6.49
N LYS A 169 10.13 3.93 -6.49
CA LYS A 169 10.69 3.06 -7.53
C LYS A 169 9.96 1.71 -7.62
N TYR A 170 9.68 1.09 -6.47
CA TYR A 170 9.00 -0.21 -6.42
C TYR A 170 7.51 -0.07 -6.68
N ILE A 171 6.86 0.94 -6.07
CA ILE A 171 5.45 1.23 -6.26
C ILE A 171 5.14 1.49 -7.73
N ARG A 172 5.98 2.23 -8.45
CA ARG A 172 5.82 2.46 -9.88
C ARG A 172 5.85 1.17 -10.70
N ARG A 173 6.70 0.21 -10.35
CA ARG A 173 6.75 -1.09 -11.05
C ARG A 173 5.49 -1.95 -10.81
N ILE A 174 4.77 -1.69 -9.72
CA ILE A 174 3.56 -2.42 -9.38
C ILE A 174 2.34 -1.76 -10.03
N PHE A 175 2.22 -0.44 -9.96
CA PHE A 175 0.98 0.27 -10.27
C PHE A 175 0.99 1.05 -11.60
N ASP A 176 2.14 1.51 -12.08
CA ASP A 176 2.31 2.20 -13.35
C ASP A 176 2.98 1.29 -14.39
#